data_b6b19576319fc68dea02c77df481a723
#
_entry.id   b6b19576319fc68dea02c77df481a723
#
_cell.length_a   1.000
_cell.length_b   1.000
_cell.length_c   1.000
_cell.angle_alpha   90.00
_cell.angle_beta   90.00
_cell.angle_gamma   90.00
#
_symmetry.space_group_name_H-M   'P 1'
#
loop_
_entity.id
_entity.type
_entity.pdbx_description
1 polymer ?
#
loop_
_entity_poly.entity_id
_entity_poly.type
_entity_poly.pdbx_seq_one_letter_code
_entity_poly.pdbx_strand_id
1 'polypeptide(L)'
;MQKIRTVVCGTTFGLFYLEALRRLNDKFEIVGILANGSERSKRCAANFNTTLYTDIRQVPKDIDLACVVLRTRALGGKGTEIALHFLENGINVIQEQPI
;
A
#
# COMPACT_ATOMS: atom_id res chain seq x y z
N MET A 1 -19.21 5.26 11.90
CA MET A 1 -18.37 5.90 10.88
C MET A 1 -17.56 4.86 10.13
N GLN A 2 -17.57 4.92 8.81
CA GLN A 2 -16.79 3.98 8.02
C GLN A 2 -15.31 4.36 8.08
N LYS A 3 -14.48 3.35 8.21
CA LYS A 3 -13.03 3.56 8.18
C LYS A 3 -12.56 3.80 6.74
N ILE A 4 -11.46 4.51 6.60
CA ILE A 4 -10.80 4.74 5.31
C ILE A 4 -10.08 3.45 4.93
N ARG A 5 -10.52 2.81 3.86
CA ARG A 5 -9.94 1.55 3.39
C ARG A 5 -8.66 1.84 2.65
N THR A 6 -7.55 1.32 3.16
CA THR A 6 -6.21 1.71 2.72
C THR A 6 -5.39 0.51 2.28
N VAL A 7 -4.67 0.68 1.16
CA VAL A 7 -3.64 -0.27 0.73
C VAL A 7 -2.28 0.42 0.80
N VAL A 8 -1.26 -0.30 1.24
CA VAL A 8 0.12 0.22 1.30
C VAL A 8 0.96 -0.54 0.29
N CYS A 9 1.62 0.18 -0.58
CA CYS A 9 2.48 -0.39 -1.62
C CYS A 9 3.94 -0.24 -1.20
N GLY A 10 4.61 -1.38 -0.98
CA GLY A 10 5.99 -1.41 -0.52
C GLY A 10 6.09 -1.80 0.95
N THR A 11 7.14 -2.52 1.32
CA THR A 11 7.32 -3.06 2.67
C THR A 11 8.58 -2.56 3.37
N THR A 12 9.45 -1.84 2.68
CA THR A 12 10.65 -1.25 3.30
C THR A 12 10.27 0.05 3.99
N PHE A 13 9.99 1.10 3.21
CA PHE A 13 9.55 2.39 3.76
C PHE A 13 8.06 2.40 4.06
N GLY A 14 7.30 1.54 3.40
CA GLY A 14 5.87 1.38 3.68
C GLY A 14 5.59 0.92 5.11
N LEU A 15 6.58 0.32 5.77
CA LEU A 15 6.44 -0.10 7.16
C LEU A 15 6.08 1.08 8.08
N PHE A 16 6.62 2.26 7.82
CA PHE A 16 6.29 3.46 8.61
C PHE A 16 4.82 3.82 8.48
N TYR A 17 4.27 3.71 7.27
CA TYR A 17 2.85 3.95 7.02
C TYR A 17 1.98 2.90 7.68
N LEU A 18 2.37 1.64 7.61
CA LEU A 18 1.64 0.55 8.25
C LEU A 18 1.58 0.73 9.76
N GLU A 19 2.68 1.10 10.38
CA GLU A 19 2.72 1.35 11.83
C GLU A 19 1.83 2.53 12.21
N ALA A 20 1.87 3.61 11.45
CA ALA A 20 1.04 4.78 11.69
C ALA A 20 -0.44 4.43 11.54
N LEU A 21 -0.81 3.71 10.49
CA LEU A 21 -2.19 3.32 10.23
C LEU A 21 -2.71 2.37 11.31
N ARG A 22 -1.87 1.47 11.80
CA ARG A 22 -2.23 0.56 12.88
C ARG A 22 -2.59 1.32 14.16
N ARG A 23 -1.86 2.40 14.45
CA ARG A 23 -2.15 3.26 15.61
C ARG A 23 -3.44 4.05 15.43
N LEU A 24 -3.85 4.26 14.19
CA LEU A 24 -5.06 5.00 13.85
C LEU A 24 -6.17 4.05 13.37
N ASN A 25 -6.23 2.86 13.94
CA ASN A 25 -7.14 1.82 13.48
C ASN A 25 -8.62 2.13 13.69
N ASP A 26 -8.92 3.18 14.43
CA ASP A 26 -10.28 3.69 14.57
C ASP A 26 -10.73 4.48 13.33
N LYS A 27 -9.78 4.97 12.52
CA LYS A 27 -10.04 5.79 11.34
C LYS A 27 -9.66 5.10 10.04
N PHE A 28 -8.67 4.23 10.08
CA PHE A 28 -8.11 3.56 8.90
C PHE A 28 -8.19 2.05 9.05
N GLU A 29 -8.52 1.40 7.95
CA GLU A 29 -8.47 -0.05 7.85
C GLU A 29 -7.36 -0.41 6.85
N ILE A 30 -6.37 -1.20 7.28
CA ILE A 30 -5.35 -1.71 6.36
C ILE A 30 -5.97 -2.89 5.61
N VAL A 31 -6.37 -2.66 4.37
CA VAL A 31 -7.02 -3.67 3.54
C VAL A 31 -6.00 -4.66 2.99
N GLY A 32 -4.80 -4.18 2.68
CA GLY A 32 -3.77 -5.05 2.18
C GLY A 32 -2.45 -4.33 1.93
N ILE A 33 -1.49 -5.13 1.55
CA ILE A 33 -0.15 -4.67 1.16
C ILE A 33 0.08 -5.14 -0.27
N LEU A 34 0.51 -4.23 -1.14
CA LEU A 34 0.93 -4.57 -2.50
C LEU A 34 2.45 -4.59 -2.52
N ALA A 35 3.04 -5.74 -2.78
CA ALA A 35 4.49 -5.91 -2.78
C ALA A 35 4.90 -7.04 -3.73
N ASN A 36 6.19 -7.36 -3.76
CA ASN A 36 6.74 -8.31 -4.73
C ASN A 36 6.60 -9.78 -4.35
N GLY A 37 6.04 -10.09 -3.18
CA GLY A 37 5.86 -11.48 -2.75
C GLY A 37 7.09 -12.09 -2.08
N SER A 38 8.08 -11.28 -1.70
CA SER A 38 9.25 -11.76 -0.97
C SER A 38 8.89 -12.27 0.42
N GLU A 39 9.82 -12.99 1.05
CA GLU A 39 9.61 -13.45 2.43
C GLU A 39 9.36 -12.28 3.38
N ARG A 40 10.03 -11.15 3.15
CA ARG A 40 9.81 -9.93 3.92
C ARG A 40 8.37 -9.45 3.78
N SER A 41 7.86 -9.41 2.55
CA SER A 41 6.49 -8.94 2.32
C SER A 41 5.45 -9.90 2.92
N LYS A 42 5.70 -11.20 2.86
CA LYS A 42 4.82 -12.19 3.47
C LYS A 42 4.78 -12.04 4.99
N ARG A 43 5.94 -11.86 5.62
CA ARG A 43 6.02 -11.65 7.07
C ARG A 43 5.38 -10.33 7.47
N CYS A 44 5.55 -9.30 6.67
CA CYS A 44 4.95 -8.00 6.92
C CYS A 44 3.41 -8.11 6.92
N ALA A 45 2.85 -8.76 5.91
CA ALA A 45 1.40 -8.95 5.83
C ALA A 45 0.88 -9.75 7.03
N ALA A 46 1.61 -10.78 7.44
CA ALA A 46 1.24 -11.58 8.61
C ALA A 46 1.27 -10.75 9.90
N ASN A 47 2.32 -9.92 10.07
CA ASN A 47 2.46 -9.08 11.25
C ASN A 47 1.33 -8.06 11.39
N PHE A 48 0.83 -7.54 10.27
CA PHE A 48 -0.28 -6.59 10.28
C PHE A 48 -1.63 -7.26 10.08
N ASN A 49 -1.63 -8.60 10.02
CA ASN A 49 -2.86 -9.39 9.86
C ASN A 49 -3.70 -8.90 8.68
N THR A 50 -3.04 -8.76 7.54
CA THR A 50 -3.67 -8.24 6.34
C THR A 50 -3.30 -9.08 5.11
N THR A 51 -3.95 -8.81 3.98
CA THR A 51 -3.74 -9.56 2.75
C THR A 51 -2.53 -9.05 2.00
N LEU A 52 -1.73 -9.96 1.45
CA LEU A 52 -0.64 -9.60 0.55
C LEU A 52 -1.14 -9.71 -0.90
N TYR A 53 -1.03 -8.62 -1.63
CA TYR A 53 -1.27 -8.60 -3.07
C TYR A 53 0.07 -8.49 -3.77
N THR A 54 0.26 -9.28 -4.82
CA THR A 54 1.50 -9.25 -5.61
C THR A 54 1.27 -8.65 -7.00
N ASP A 55 0.03 -8.39 -7.35
CA ASP A 55 -0.36 -7.77 -8.62
C ASP A 55 -1.41 -6.71 -8.33
N ILE A 56 -1.26 -5.54 -8.94
CA ILE A 56 -2.17 -4.42 -8.71
C ILE A 56 -3.62 -4.78 -9.07
N ARG A 57 -3.80 -5.72 -10.00
CA ARG A 57 -5.14 -6.15 -10.41
C ARG A 57 -5.86 -6.96 -9.33
N GLN A 58 -5.14 -7.46 -8.33
CA GLN A 58 -5.71 -8.18 -7.20
C GLN A 58 -6.30 -7.25 -6.16
N VAL A 59 -5.89 -6.00 -6.16
CA VAL A 59 -6.33 -5.02 -5.15
C VAL A 59 -7.79 -4.67 -5.38
N PRO A 60 -8.64 -4.73 -4.34
CA PRO A 60 -10.06 -4.39 -4.50
C PRO A 60 -10.25 -2.95 -4.98
N LYS A 61 -11.31 -2.72 -5.74
CA LYS A 61 -11.61 -1.39 -6.28
C LYS A 61 -12.26 -0.46 -5.26
N ASP A 62 -12.73 -1.00 -4.15
CA ASP A 62 -13.40 -0.23 -3.10
C ASP A 62 -12.41 0.32 -2.06
N ILE A 63 -11.20 0.56 -2.47
CA ILE A 63 -10.16 1.20 -1.67
C ILE A 63 -10.34 2.72 -1.72
N ASP A 64 -10.17 3.38 -0.59
CA ASP A 64 -10.28 4.84 -0.49
C ASP A 64 -8.94 5.54 -0.65
N LEU A 65 -7.86 4.90 -0.21
CA LEU A 65 -6.53 5.49 -0.15
C LEU A 65 -5.45 4.46 -0.48
N ALA A 66 -4.50 4.85 -1.31
CA ALA A 66 -3.30 4.06 -1.58
C ALA A 66 -2.07 4.84 -1.16
N CYS A 67 -1.25 4.25 -0.31
CA CYS A 67 0.04 4.82 0.07
C CYS A 67 1.12 4.14 -0.76
N VAL A 68 1.65 4.86 -1.75
CA VAL A 68 2.63 4.31 -2.70
C VAL A 68 4.02 4.74 -2.25
N VAL A 69 4.73 3.81 -1.61
CA VAL A 69 6.03 4.07 -0.98
C VAL A 69 7.07 3.11 -1.59
N LEU A 70 7.20 3.18 -2.89
CA LEU A 70 8.13 2.34 -3.64
C LEU A 70 9.31 3.17 -4.10
N ARG A 71 10.51 2.55 -4.06
CA ARG A 71 11.70 3.18 -4.61
C ARG A 71 11.58 3.23 -6.13
N THR A 72 11.33 4.43 -6.67
CA THR A 72 11.23 4.60 -8.12
C THR A 72 12.52 4.20 -8.83
N ARG A 73 13.65 4.45 -8.19
CA ARG A 73 14.97 4.17 -8.73
C ARG A 73 15.20 2.69 -8.98
N ALA A 74 14.82 1.85 -8.04
CA ALA A 74 15.04 0.41 -8.13
C ALA A 74 14.06 -0.26 -9.07
N LEU A 75 12.90 0.36 -9.32
CA LEU A 75 11.80 -0.24 -10.06
C LEU A 75 11.49 0.48 -11.37
N GLY A 76 12.41 1.35 -11.82
CA GLY A 76 12.26 2.01 -13.12
C GLY A 76 10.99 2.83 -13.27
N GLY A 77 10.58 3.53 -12.24
CA GLY A 77 9.37 4.35 -12.29
C GLY A 77 8.08 3.60 -12.01
N LYS A 78 8.15 2.36 -11.58
CA LYS A 78 6.97 1.53 -11.31
C LYS A 78 6.04 2.14 -10.28
N GLY A 79 6.58 2.89 -9.31
CA GLY A 79 5.78 3.59 -8.32
C GLY A 79 4.83 4.60 -8.95
N THR A 80 5.30 5.32 -9.97
CA THR A 80 4.47 6.27 -10.70
C THR A 80 3.36 5.57 -11.47
N GLU A 81 3.65 4.45 -12.12
CA GLU A 81 2.64 3.66 -12.83
C GLU A 81 1.56 3.16 -11.89
N ILE A 82 1.95 2.68 -10.72
CA ILE A 82 1.01 2.21 -9.70
C ILE A 82 0.14 3.37 -9.21
N ALA A 83 0.75 4.52 -8.92
CA ALA A 83 0.02 5.69 -8.45
C ALA A 83 -1.01 6.15 -9.51
N LEU A 84 -0.61 6.20 -10.79
CA LEU A 84 -1.51 6.57 -11.86
C LEU A 84 -2.68 5.60 -11.98
N HIS A 85 -2.43 4.31 -11.85
CA HIS A 85 -3.49 3.30 -11.90
C HIS A 85 -4.55 3.58 -10.82
N PHE A 86 -4.13 3.84 -9.59
CA PHE A 86 -5.08 4.15 -8.52
C PHE A 86 -5.84 5.44 -8.78
N LEU A 87 -5.15 6.49 -9.23
CA LEU A 87 -5.79 7.77 -9.53
C LEU A 87 -6.83 7.62 -10.65
N GLU A 88 -6.53 6.84 -11.68
CA GLU A 88 -7.46 6.59 -12.78
C GLU A 88 -8.70 5.83 -12.32
N ASN A 89 -8.60 5.10 -11.22
CA ASN A 89 -9.73 4.38 -10.63
C ASN A 89 -10.41 5.15 -9.50
N GLY A 90 -10.12 6.44 -9.38
CA GLY A 90 -10.77 7.31 -8.40
C GLY A 90 -10.29 7.12 -6.97
N ILE A 91 -9.14 6.50 -6.78
CA ILE A 91 -8.56 6.24 -5.46
C ILE A 91 -7.57 7.35 -5.13
N ASN A 92 -7.69 7.91 -3.92
CA ASN A 92 -6.74 8.91 -3.45
C ASN A 92 -5.37 8.29 -3.22
N VAL A 93 -4.31 9.00 -3.57
CA VAL A 93 -2.95 8.48 -3.50
C VAL A 93 -2.06 9.41 -2.68
N ILE A 94 -1.33 8.81 -1.74
CA ILE A 94 -0.17 9.45 -1.11
C ILE A 94 1.04 8.76 -1.72
N GLN A 95 1.92 9.51 -2.36
CA GLN A 95 3.11 8.95 -2.98
C GLN A 95 4.34 9.63 -2.39
N GLU A 96 5.28 8.82 -1.91
CA GLU A 96 6.57 9.29 -1.46
C GLU A 96 7.67 8.60 -2.23
N GLN A 97 8.74 9.37 -2.46
CA GLN A 97 9.95 8.87 -3.08
C GLN A 97 11.05 8.89 -2.02
N PRO A 98 11.31 7.77 -1.37
CA PRO A 98 12.39 7.70 -0.38
C PRO A 98 13.73 7.95 -1.07
N ILE A 99 14.50 8.81 -0.48
CA ILE A 99 15.84 9.16 -0.99
C ILE A 99 16.85 8.16 -0.47
#